data_f56b85a4fd470afc10e473138743f424
#
_entry.id   f56b85a4fd470afc10e473138743f424
#
_cell.length_a   1.000
_cell.length_b   1.000
_cell.length_c   1.000
_cell.angle_alpha   90.00
_cell.angle_beta   90.00
_cell.angle_gamma   90.00
#
_symmetry.space_group_name_H-M   'P 1'
#
loop_
_entity.id
_entity.type
_entity.pdbx_description
1 polymer ?
#
loop_
_entity_poly.entity_id
_entity_poly.type
_entity_poly.pdbx_seq_one_letter_code
_entity_poly.pdbx_strand_id
1 'polypeptide(L)'
;HGHQQAIDGGVKITGCTVHFVDAGMDTGPIIMQNTVPVLPEDTEDTLSDRLLPIEHKTYKEALRLFCDDKLTIKGRVVYIED
;
A
#
# COMPACT_ATOMS: atom_id res chain seq x y z
N HIS A 1 14.19 7.45 1.40
CA HIS A 1 12.83 7.22 1.82
C HIS A 1 12.64 5.84 2.41
N GLY A 2 11.40 5.35 2.36
CA GLY A 2 11.02 4.09 2.95
C GLY A 2 11.73 2.87 2.38
N HIS A 3 12.10 2.88 1.10
CA HIS A 3 12.81 1.75 0.49
C HIS A 3 14.17 1.54 1.12
N GLN A 4 14.93 2.62 1.28
CA GLN A 4 16.26 2.53 1.88
C GLN A 4 16.15 2.18 3.36
N GLN A 5 15.16 2.70 4.07
CA GLN A 5 14.92 2.37 5.47
C GLN A 5 14.61 0.88 5.65
N ALA A 6 13.80 0.32 4.74
CA ALA A 6 13.47 -1.10 4.78
C ALA A 6 14.73 -1.96 4.59
N ILE A 7 15.58 -1.58 3.65
CA ILE A 7 16.83 -2.29 3.38
C ILE A 7 17.77 -2.19 4.57
N ASP A 8 17.97 -1.00 5.11
CA ASP A 8 18.85 -0.75 6.24
C ASP A 8 18.39 -1.47 7.50
N GLY A 9 17.06 -1.61 7.66
CA GLY A 9 16.50 -2.30 8.81
C GLY A 9 16.53 -3.82 8.70
N GLY A 10 16.90 -4.35 7.53
CA GLY A 10 16.96 -5.79 7.32
C GLY A 10 15.61 -6.48 7.33
N VAL A 11 14.54 -5.75 7.01
CA VAL A 11 13.19 -6.35 6.98
C VAL A 11 13.07 -7.34 5.83
N LYS A 12 12.19 -8.29 5.96
CA LYS A 12 11.99 -9.33 4.93
C LYS A 12 10.82 -9.02 4.01
N ILE A 13 9.92 -8.15 4.43
CA ILE A 13 8.72 -7.77 3.68
C ILE A 13 8.54 -6.27 3.79
N THR A 14 8.17 -5.64 2.69
CA THR A 14 7.68 -4.27 2.66
C THR A 14 6.42 -4.24 1.82
N GLY A 15 5.86 -3.07 1.59
CA GLY A 15 4.64 -3.02 0.82
C GLY A 15 4.13 -1.61 0.61
N CYS A 16 2.86 -1.54 0.20
CA CYS A 16 2.18 -0.28 -0.03
C CYS A 16 0.78 -0.33 0.57
N THR A 17 0.29 0.84 0.93
CA THR A 17 -1.02 1.01 1.56
C THR A 17 -1.77 2.11 0.85
N VAL A 18 -3.03 1.85 0.48
CA VAL A 18 -3.94 2.88 -0.01
C VAL A 18 -5.01 3.09 1.05
N HIS A 19 -5.17 4.33 1.49
CA HIS A 19 -6.13 4.65 2.56
C HIS A 19 -6.89 5.92 2.20
N PHE A 20 -8.04 6.09 2.85
CA PHE A 20 -8.76 7.36 2.77
C PHE A 20 -7.97 8.43 3.50
N VAL A 21 -8.16 9.66 3.09
CA VAL A 21 -7.50 10.82 3.73
C VAL A 21 -8.53 11.51 4.61
N ASP A 22 -8.21 11.61 5.89
CA ASP A 22 -9.05 12.36 6.83
C ASP A 22 -8.63 13.82 6.86
N ALA A 23 -9.59 14.71 7.10
CA ALA A 23 -9.29 16.12 7.23
C ALA A 23 -8.32 16.36 8.38
N GLY A 24 -7.15 16.89 8.06
CA GLY A 24 -6.13 17.21 9.04
C GLY A 24 -5.26 16.04 9.49
N MET A 25 -5.45 14.84 8.92
CA MET A 25 -4.65 13.67 9.28
C MET A 25 -4.38 12.83 8.04
N ASP A 26 -3.22 12.14 8.03
CA ASP A 26 -2.82 11.28 6.92
C ASP A 26 -3.34 9.86 7.06
N THR A 27 -4.08 9.56 8.11
CA THR A 27 -4.35 8.18 8.51
C THR A 27 -5.83 7.87 8.52
N GLY A 28 -6.47 7.97 7.37
CA GLY A 28 -7.83 7.48 7.20
C GLY A 28 -7.89 5.94 7.16
N PRO A 29 -9.09 5.37 7.13
CA PRO A 29 -9.23 3.91 7.05
C PRO A 29 -8.55 3.33 5.84
N ILE A 30 -7.93 2.18 6.02
CA ILE A 30 -7.16 1.51 4.98
C ILE A 30 -8.10 0.79 4.02
N ILE A 31 -7.94 1.05 2.72
CA ILE A 31 -8.70 0.38 1.66
C ILE A 31 -8.03 -0.93 1.26
N MET A 32 -6.72 -0.88 1.02
CA MET A 32 -6.00 -2.02 0.47
C MET A 32 -4.52 -1.94 0.80
N GLN A 33 -3.92 -3.09 1.03
CA GLN A 33 -2.48 -3.22 1.24
C GLN A 33 -1.97 -4.40 0.42
N ASN A 34 -0.78 -4.24 -0.14
CA ASN A 34 -0.07 -5.34 -0.80
C ASN A 34 1.37 -5.34 -0.35
N THR A 35 2.00 -6.51 -0.37
CA THR A 35 3.38 -6.66 0.08
C THR A 35 4.26 -7.19 -1.02
N VAL A 36 5.56 -6.89 -0.90
CA VAL A 36 6.58 -7.50 -1.74
C VAL A 36 7.73 -7.94 -0.85
N PRO A 37 8.48 -8.97 -1.26
CA PRO A 37 9.64 -9.39 -0.48
C PRO A 37 10.78 -8.40 -0.62
N VAL A 38 11.58 -8.27 0.43
CA VAL A 38 12.86 -7.58 0.38
C VAL A 38 13.93 -8.66 0.35
N LEU A 39 14.71 -8.70 -0.73
CA LEU A 39 15.72 -9.74 -0.92
C LEU A 39 17.05 -9.30 -0.30
N PRO A 40 17.89 -10.26 0.13
CA PRO A 40 19.13 -9.92 0.83
C PRO A 40 20.07 -8.99 0.06
N GLU A 41 20.05 -9.07 -1.29
CA GLU A 41 20.93 -8.26 -2.13
C GLU A 41 20.26 -7.03 -2.71
N ASP A 42 19.06 -6.68 -2.22
CA ASP A 42 18.35 -5.55 -2.77
C ASP A 42 19.06 -4.23 -2.52
N THR A 43 19.04 -3.39 -3.56
CA THR A 43 19.35 -1.98 -3.44
C THR A 43 18.03 -1.21 -3.46
N GLU A 44 18.09 0.10 -3.20
CA GLU A 44 16.90 0.94 -3.31
C GLU A 44 16.27 0.82 -4.70
N ASP A 45 17.10 0.76 -5.75
CA ASP A 45 16.60 0.68 -7.12
C ASP A 45 15.91 -0.65 -7.41
N THR A 46 16.49 -1.78 -7.01
CA THR A 46 15.87 -3.08 -7.30
C THR A 46 14.60 -3.28 -6.50
N LEU A 47 14.56 -2.79 -5.27
CA LEU A 47 13.35 -2.86 -4.46
C LEU A 47 12.26 -1.97 -5.06
N SER A 48 12.62 -0.76 -5.47
CA SER A 48 11.69 0.16 -6.13
C SER A 48 11.11 -0.45 -7.40
N ASP A 49 11.96 -1.09 -8.23
CA ASP A 49 11.51 -1.72 -9.47
C ASP A 49 10.49 -2.84 -9.19
N ARG A 50 10.66 -3.55 -8.09
CA ARG A 50 9.72 -4.62 -7.72
C ARG A 50 8.43 -4.06 -7.14
N LEU A 51 8.52 -2.98 -6.36
CA LEU A 51 7.38 -2.42 -5.65
C LEU A 51 6.50 -1.55 -6.54
N LEU A 52 7.08 -0.81 -7.47
CA LEU A 52 6.35 0.16 -8.28
C LEU A 52 5.15 -0.43 -9.03
N PRO A 53 5.28 -1.58 -9.74
CA PRO A 53 4.10 -2.19 -10.39
C PRO A 53 3.02 -2.59 -9.40
N ILE A 54 3.42 -3.01 -8.19
CA ILE A 54 2.47 -3.41 -7.15
C ILE A 54 1.75 -2.18 -6.61
N GLU A 55 2.46 -1.05 -6.45
CA GLU A 55 1.84 0.21 -6.04
C GLU A 55 0.78 0.65 -7.05
N HIS A 56 1.13 0.61 -8.35
CA HIS A 56 0.19 1.00 -9.40
C HIS A 56 -1.03 0.11 -9.42
N LYS A 57 -0.83 -1.21 -9.32
CA LYS A 57 -1.92 -2.17 -9.30
C LYS A 57 -2.83 -1.96 -8.09
N THR A 58 -2.23 -1.75 -6.93
CA THR A 58 -2.97 -1.56 -5.68
C THR A 58 -3.81 -0.29 -5.74
N TYR A 59 -3.20 0.81 -6.19
CA TYR A 59 -3.90 2.08 -6.30
C TYR A 59 -5.04 1.99 -7.31
N LYS A 60 -4.79 1.39 -8.46
CA LYS A 60 -5.80 1.24 -9.52
C LYS A 60 -6.99 0.42 -9.04
N GLU A 61 -6.73 -0.67 -8.34
CA GLU A 61 -7.80 -1.52 -7.81
C GLU A 61 -8.61 -0.81 -6.71
N ALA A 62 -7.93 -0.10 -5.80
CA ALA A 62 -8.61 0.66 -4.77
C ALA A 62 -9.50 1.74 -5.38
N LEU A 63 -9.01 2.41 -6.42
CA LEU A 63 -9.77 3.43 -7.11
C LEU A 63 -11.00 2.84 -7.82
N ARG A 64 -10.84 1.67 -8.44
CA ARG A 64 -11.95 0.97 -9.08
C ARG A 64 -13.05 0.65 -8.06
N LEU A 65 -12.66 0.11 -6.91
CA LEU A 65 -13.62 -0.24 -5.86
C LEU A 65 -14.36 1.00 -5.35
N PHE A 66 -13.63 2.10 -5.19
CA PHE A 66 -14.24 3.35 -4.78
C PHE A 66 -15.24 3.86 -5.82
N CYS A 67 -14.84 3.88 -7.09
CA CYS A 67 -15.69 4.40 -8.18
C CYS A 67 -16.91 3.51 -8.41
N ASP A 68 -16.81 2.22 -8.14
CA ASP A 68 -17.91 1.27 -8.29
C ASP A 68 -18.77 1.16 -7.03
N ASP A 69 -18.51 2.02 -6.04
CA ASP A 69 -19.26 2.08 -4.79
C ASP A 69 -19.27 0.76 -4.04
N LYS A 70 -18.10 0.13 -3.99
CA LYS A 70 -17.90 -1.17 -3.34
C LYS A 70 -17.35 -1.06 -1.92
N LEU A 71 -17.14 0.15 -1.43
CA LEU A 71 -16.49 0.37 -0.13
C LEU A 71 -17.48 0.89 0.89
N THR A 72 -17.46 0.30 2.07
CA THR A 72 -18.24 0.77 3.21
C THR A 72 -17.30 0.93 4.40
N ILE A 73 -17.34 2.11 5.04
CA ILE A 73 -16.49 2.41 6.19
C ILE A 73 -17.27 2.19 7.47
N LYS A 74 -16.71 1.40 8.39
CA LYS A 74 -17.26 1.21 9.74
C LYS A 74 -16.12 1.43 10.73
N GLY A 75 -16.11 2.61 11.38
CA GLY A 75 -15.02 2.99 12.27
C GLY A 75 -13.71 3.11 11.50
N ARG A 76 -12.74 2.28 11.82
CA ARG A 76 -11.43 2.28 11.15
C ARG A 76 -11.32 1.20 10.08
N VAL A 77 -12.38 0.44 9.85
CA VAL A 77 -12.33 -0.70 8.94
C VAL A 77 -13.13 -0.41 7.68
N VAL A 78 -12.53 -0.70 6.53
CA VAL A 78 -13.20 -0.60 5.23
C VAL A 78 -13.65 -2.00 4.83
N TYR A 79 -14.93 -2.14 4.55
CA TYR A 79 -15.50 -3.39 4.04
C TYR A 79 -15.63 -3.29 2.54
N ILE A 80 -15.27 -4.35 1.83
CA ILE A 80 -15.27 -4.41 0.37
C ILE A 80 -16.35 -5.40 -0.07
N GLU A 81 -17.28 -4.91 -0.90
CA GLU A 81 -18.34 -5.73 -1.45
C GLU A 81 -18.03 -6.03 -2.91
N ASP A 82 -17.13 -6.98 -3.17
CA ASP A 82 -16.74 -7.26 -4.55
C ASP A 82 -17.14 -8.67 -5.02
#